data_93562a04f408e38c6ff28373857cb8c1
#
_entry.id   93562a04f408e38c6ff28373857cb8c1
#
_cell.length_a   1.000
_cell.length_b   1.000
_cell.length_c   1.000
_cell.angle_alpha   90.00
_cell.angle_beta   90.00
_cell.angle_gamma   90.00
#
_symmetry.space_group_name_H-M   'P 1'
#
loop_
_entity.id
_entity.type
_entity.pdbx_description
1 polymer ?
#
loop_
_entity_poly.entity_id
_entity_poly.type
_entity_poly.pdbx_seq_one_letter_code
_entity_poly.pdbx_strand_id
1 'polypeptide(L)'
;MKKILYYILLIAVFSACESQLDITPKGKTVLGTVADLETLLNQTYNLSGGPVEDLGVICNESYSYMTNVSELLANKNTLEYAFLAYDEKVDRALLTPTDGRYSGIYKWINYMNVILDKLGDAEGDAGRKEVIEAEARIMRAYLHWLAVNIYAAQYDEATAEDAGGIAYVTDIDVSKQKNKQTIAEVYEQILEDCSDANIARLPDVAPNVSRGGKAWGNAVRAKVLMQMKKYTEALPYALKSLEYNGIIEDRSTGWSLPQHVQSNLMYIVGIVPGLPVGEVLSVETVGLFEPGDYVKDYTEGMMGDGSWSSMFGMMMGGVMGCAMYFDFSDVFVNAYGITSDRMYYTAAECYIRTGKIDEGLELVDRVRARRIEGYEPFEGTAADEKAAMELLQKAKWIECLST
;
A
#
# COMPACT_ATOMS: atom_id res chain seq x y z
N MET A 1 -5.73 55.23 -52.02
CA MET A 1 -6.44 55.16 -50.74
C MET A 1 -7.35 53.93 -50.59
N LYS A 2 -8.23 53.57 -51.53
CA LYS A 2 -9.12 52.40 -51.42
C LYS A 2 -8.37 51.04 -51.26
N LYS A 3 -7.23 50.82 -51.91
CA LYS A 3 -6.46 49.57 -51.79
C LYS A 3 -5.76 49.40 -50.44
N ILE A 4 -5.33 50.50 -49.81
CA ILE A 4 -4.72 50.47 -48.48
C ILE A 4 -5.75 50.13 -47.40
N LEU A 5 -6.98 50.63 -47.53
CA LEU A 5 -8.09 50.31 -46.65
C LEU A 5 -8.49 48.82 -46.70
N TYR A 6 -8.38 48.18 -47.86
CA TYR A 6 -8.61 46.74 -48.04
C TYR A 6 -7.55 45.91 -47.34
N TYR A 7 -6.27 46.29 -47.38
CA TYR A 7 -5.19 45.61 -46.68
C TYR A 7 -5.27 45.74 -45.17
N ILE A 8 -5.69 46.91 -44.68
CA ILE A 8 -5.91 47.13 -43.25
C ILE A 8 -7.11 46.31 -42.72
N LEU A 9 -8.17 46.21 -43.51
CA LEU A 9 -9.33 45.37 -43.19
C LEU A 9 -9.02 43.88 -43.22
N LEU A 10 -8.14 43.41 -44.12
CA LEU A 10 -7.71 42.05 -44.23
C LEU A 10 -6.84 41.65 -43.02
N ILE A 11 -5.92 42.53 -42.54
CA ILE A 11 -5.07 42.32 -41.37
C ILE A 11 -5.90 42.28 -40.07
N ALA A 12 -6.93 43.10 -39.98
CA ALA A 12 -7.81 43.13 -38.81
C ALA A 12 -8.69 41.87 -38.67
N VAL A 13 -8.96 41.17 -39.75
CA VAL A 13 -9.73 39.91 -39.72
C VAL A 13 -8.87 38.73 -39.26
N PHE A 14 -7.56 38.77 -39.51
CA PHE A 14 -6.63 37.69 -39.05
C PHE A 14 -6.25 37.81 -37.58
N SER A 15 -6.35 38.99 -36.95
CA SER A 15 -6.04 39.16 -35.52
C SER A 15 -7.25 38.91 -34.59
N ALA A 16 -8.43 38.65 -35.12
CA ALA A 16 -9.63 38.42 -34.29
C ALA A 16 -9.89 36.94 -33.94
N CYS A 17 -9.10 36.02 -34.44
CA CYS A 17 -9.36 34.58 -34.27
C CYS A 17 -8.55 33.88 -33.14
N GLU A 18 -7.55 34.52 -32.54
CA GLU A 18 -6.76 33.86 -31.49
C GLU A 18 -7.51 33.68 -30.17
N SER A 19 -8.39 34.63 -29.80
CA SER A 19 -9.12 34.55 -28.53
C SER A 19 -10.31 33.56 -28.52
N GLN A 20 -10.74 33.05 -29.69
CA GLN A 20 -11.82 32.07 -29.79
C GLN A 20 -11.33 30.61 -29.91
N LEU A 21 -10.02 30.40 -30.09
CA LEU A 21 -9.43 29.05 -30.14
C LEU A 21 -9.09 28.51 -28.77
N ASP A 22 -9.17 29.30 -27.71
CA ASP A 22 -8.90 28.96 -26.33
C ASP A 22 -10.15 28.49 -25.57
N ILE A 23 -11.08 27.87 -26.28
CA ILE A 23 -12.26 27.27 -25.65
C ILE A 23 -11.85 25.94 -25.07
N THR A 24 -11.69 25.89 -23.75
CA THR A 24 -11.56 24.63 -23.03
C THR A 24 -12.77 23.75 -23.37
N PRO A 25 -12.59 22.57 -23.97
CA PRO A 25 -13.70 21.69 -24.29
C PRO A 25 -14.53 21.39 -23.05
N LYS A 26 -15.86 21.46 -23.15
CA LYS A 26 -16.76 21.15 -22.03
C LYS A 26 -16.41 19.79 -21.45
N GLY A 27 -16.11 19.76 -20.15
CA GLY A 27 -15.72 18.53 -19.43
C GLY A 27 -14.21 18.30 -19.32
N LYS A 28 -13.35 19.21 -19.78
CA LYS A 28 -11.91 19.20 -19.48
C LYS A 28 -11.59 20.28 -18.45
N THR A 29 -10.96 19.91 -17.37
CA THR A 29 -10.41 20.85 -16.39
C THR A 29 -9.03 21.29 -16.86
N VAL A 30 -8.78 22.59 -16.93
CA VAL A 30 -7.43 23.11 -17.11
C VAL A 30 -6.75 23.09 -15.75
N LEU A 31 -5.64 22.41 -15.65
CA LEU A 31 -4.83 22.34 -14.42
C LEU A 31 -3.95 23.60 -14.33
N GLY A 32 -4.56 24.76 -14.15
CA GLY A 32 -3.89 26.06 -14.17
C GLY A 32 -3.58 26.63 -12.79
N THR A 33 -4.14 26.07 -11.74
CA THR A 33 -3.96 26.58 -10.38
C THR A 33 -3.43 25.49 -9.44
N VAL A 34 -2.80 25.92 -8.34
CA VAL A 34 -2.38 25.04 -7.25
C VAL A 34 -3.58 24.25 -6.70
N ALA A 35 -4.77 24.85 -6.62
CA ALA A 35 -5.98 24.18 -6.16
C ALA A 35 -6.43 23.06 -7.11
N ASP A 36 -6.29 23.24 -8.42
CA ASP A 36 -6.60 22.20 -9.40
C ASP A 36 -5.66 20.99 -9.22
N LEU A 37 -4.35 21.26 -9.05
CA LEU A 37 -3.35 20.21 -8.84
C LEU A 37 -3.57 19.49 -7.51
N GLU A 38 -3.94 20.21 -6.45
CA GLU A 38 -4.29 19.63 -5.16
C GLU A 38 -5.50 18.69 -5.24
N THR A 39 -6.44 18.97 -6.15
CA THR A 39 -7.58 18.08 -6.40
C THR A 39 -7.15 16.73 -6.95
N LEU A 40 -6.04 16.65 -7.69
CA LEU A 40 -5.47 15.37 -8.13
C LEU A 40 -4.85 14.56 -6.97
N LEU A 41 -4.36 15.23 -5.92
CA LEU A 41 -3.90 14.56 -4.71
C LEU A 41 -5.06 14.11 -3.80
N ASN A 42 -6.18 14.83 -3.82
CA ASN A 42 -7.37 14.52 -3.04
C ASN A 42 -8.21 13.41 -3.71
N GLN A 43 -7.58 12.31 -4.08
CA GLN A 43 -8.26 11.15 -4.66
C GLN A 43 -8.26 9.99 -3.67
N THR A 44 -9.27 9.15 -3.74
CA THR A 44 -9.20 7.83 -3.10
C THR A 44 -8.37 6.92 -4.00
N TYR A 45 -7.13 6.65 -3.59
CA TYR A 45 -6.26 5.73 -4.31
C TYR A 45 -6.82 4.32 -4.18
N ASN A 46 -7.04 3.66 -5.31
CA ASN A 46 -7.52 2.29 -5.37
C ASN A 46 -6.57 1.48 -6.25
N LEU A 47 -5.98 0.42 -5.68
CA LEU A 47 -5.07 -0.51 -6.34
C LEU A 47 -5.64 -1.92 -6.41
N SER A 48 -6.92 -2.10 -6.08
CA SER A 48 -7.61 -3.38 -6.23
C SER A 48 -7.84 -3.74 -7.71
N GLY A 49 -8.04 -5.02 -7.98
CA GLY A 49 -8.38 -5.54 -9.31
C GLY A 49 -7.23 -6.15 -10.09
N GLY A 50 -6.16 -6.55 -9.40
CA GLY A 50 -5.11 -7.39 -9.99
C GLY A 50 -5.53 -8.87 -10.01
N PRO A 51 -5.10 -9.65 -11.00
CA PRO A 51 -5.37 -11.10 -11.03
C PRO A 51 -4.68 -11.85 -9.88
N VAL A 52 -3.79 -11.18 -9.16
CA VAL A 52 -2.97 -11.74 -8.08
C VAL A 52 -3.61 -11.52 -6.70
N GLU A 53 -4.65 -10.69 -6.58
CA GLU A 53 -5.31 -10.46 -5.28
C GLU A 53 -5.93 -11.75 -4.75
N ASP A 54 -6.76 -12.38 -5.54
CA ASP A 54 -7.40 -13.65 -5.16
C ASP A 54 -6.37 -14.80 -5.09
N LEU A 55 -5.38 -14.78 -5.96
CA LEU A 55 -4.34 -15.81 -6.03
C LEU A 55 -3.28 -15.68 -4.92
N GLY A 56 -3.02 -14.48 -4.44
CA GLY A 56 -2.15 -14.24 -3.29
C GLY A 56 -2.66 -14.92 -2.03
N VAL A 57 -3.99 -14.99 -1.87
CA VAL A 57 -4.64 -15.72 -0.77
C VAL A 57 -4.44 -17.23 -0.91
N ILE A 58 -4.54 -17.77 -2.13
CA ILE A 58 -4.34 -19.21 -2.38
C ILE A 58 -2.93 -19.67 -2.03
N CYS A 59 -1.92 -18.85 -2.30
CA CYS A 59 -0.52 -19.14 -2.02
C CYS A 59 -0.08 -18.77 -0.60
N ASN A 60 -0.97 -18.18 0.18
CA ASN A 60 -0.71 -17.74 1.53
C ASN A 60 -1.14 -18.83 2.51
N GLU A 61 -0.23 -19.27 3.35
CA GLU A 61 -0.51 -20.28 4.40
C GLU A 61 -1.57 -19.83 5.42
N SER A 62 -1.95 -18.54 5.39
CA SER A 62 -2.99 -17.99 6.27
C SER A 62 -4.39 -18.52 5.97
N TYR A 63 -4.68 -18.96 4.74
CA TYR A 63 -6.01 -19.35 4.31
C TYR A 63 -6.06 -20.77 3.76
N SER A 64 -7.19 -21.42 3.94
CA SER A 64 -7.55 -22.69 3.30
C SER A 64 -8.65 -22.47 2.28
N TYR A 65 -8.54 -23.15 1.16
CA TYR A 65 -9.53 -23.08 0.09
C TYR A 65 -10.79 -23.90 0.43
N MET A 66 -11.96 -23.32 0.19
CA MET A 66 -13.23 -24.04 0.33
C MET A 66 -13.62 -24.81 -0.96
N THR A 67 -12.97 -24.55 -2.07
CA THR A 67 -13.19 -25.27 -3.32
C THR A 67 -12.31 -26.51 -3.45
N ASN A 68 -12.67 -27.40 -4.36
CA ASN A 68 -11.90 -28.62 -4.61
C ASN A 68 -10.53 -28.29 -5.25
N VAL A 69 -9.49 -28.18 -4.44
CA VAL A 69 -8.10 -27.92 -4.86
C VAL A 69 -7.65 -28.90 -5.95
N SER A 70 -8.14 -30.14 -5.91
CA SER A 70 -7.81 -31.15 -6.95
C SER A 70 -8.29 -30.76 -8.34
N GLU A 71 -9.42 -30.06 -8.46
CA GLU A 71 -9.93 -29.55 -9.74
C GLU A 71 -9.07 -28.38 -10.25
N LEU A 72 -8.65 -27.50 -9.36
CA LEU A 72 -7.75 -26.40 -9.69
C LEU A 72 -6.41 -26.93 -10.20
N LEU A 73 -5.86 -27.93 -9.52
CA LEU A 73 -4.59 -28.57 -9.91
C LEU A 73 -4.69 -29.44 -11.18
N ALA A 74 -5.89 -29.84 -11.59
CA ALA A 74 -6.08 -30.61 -12.81
C ALA A 74 -5.93 -29.75 -14.08
N ASN A 75 -6.21 -28.45 -14.01
CA ASN A 75 -6.12 -27.54 -15.15
C ASN A 75 -4.80 -26.76 -15.18
N LYS A 76 -3.80 -27.34 -15.83
CA LYS A 76 -2.43 -26.80 -15.89
C LYS A 76 -2.27 -25.48 -16.67
N ASN A 77 -3.32 -25.01 -17.32
CA ASN A 77 -3.30 -23.80 -18.14
C ASN A 77 -4.03 -22.63 -17.45
N THR A 78 -3.98 -22.58 -16.12
CA THR A 78 -4.59 -21.50 -15.32
C THR A 78 -3.58 -20.87 -14.39
N LEU A 79 -3.86 -19.64 -13.96
CA LEU A 79 -3.04 -18.96 -12.94
C LEU A 79 -3.14 -19.68 -11.60
N GLU A 80 -4.33 -20.15 -11.23
CA GLU A 80 -4.58 -20.91 -10.01
C GLU A 80 -3.66 -22.15 -9.93
N TYR A 81 -3.56 -22.91 -11.03
CA TYR A 81 -2.61 -24.02 -11.07
C TYR A 81 -1.17 -23.54 -10.89
N ALA A 82 -0.76 -22.51 -11.64
CA ALA A 82 0.62 -22.03 -11.61
C ALA A 82 1.05 -21.60 -10.20
N PHE A 83 0.16 -20.97 -9.46
CA PHE A 83 0.41 -20.53 -8.07
C PHE A 83 0.33 -21.70 -7.09
N LEU A 84 -0.73 -22.51 -7.11
CA LEU A 84 -0.90 -23.64 -6.19
C LEU A 84 0.18 -24.72 -6.34
N ALA A 85 0.63 -24.95 -7.56
CA ALA A 85 1.69 -25.93 -7.85
C ALA A 85 3.10 -25.34 -7.77
N TYR A 86 3.25 -24.03 -7.53
CA TYR A 86 4.52 -23.30 -7.63
C TYR A 86 5.26 -23.61 -8.96
N ASP A 87 4.50 -23.76 -10.06
CA ASP A 87 5.05 -24.12 -11.37
C ASP A 87 5.60 -22.90 -12.10
N GLU A 88 6.89 -22.65 -11.96
CA GLU A 88 7.57 -21.54 -12.63
C GLU A 88 7.73 -21.71 -14.15
N LYS A 89 7.40 -22.88 -14.71
CA LYS A 89 7.47 -23.14 -16.16
C LYS A 89 6.24 -22.62 -16.90
N VAL A 90 5.16 -22.33 -16.17
CA VAL A 90 3.96 -21.73 -16.74
C VAL A 90 4.23 -20.28 -17.09
N ASP A 91 3.96 -19.90 -18.34
CA ASP A 91 4.03 -18.49 -18.77
C ASP A 91 2.82 -17.71 -18.21
N ARG A 92 3.01 -17.16 -17.03
CA ARG A 92 1.98 -16.39 -16.33
C ARG A 92 1.58 -15.12 -17.09
N ALA A 93 2.48 -14.56 -17.89
CA ALA A 93 2.17 -13.37 -18.69
C ALA A 93 1.14 -13.67 -19.78
N LEU A 94 1.19 -14.85 -20.40
CA LEU A 94 0.17 -15.29 -21.35
C LEU A 94 -1.20 -15.52 -20.71
N LEU A 95 -1.22 -15.94 -19.45
CA LEU A 95 -2.44 -16.18 -18.69
C LEU A 95 -3.03 -14.89 -18.10
N THR A 96 -2.25 -13.80 -18.08
CA THR A 96 -2.65 -12.50 -17.51
C THR A 96 -2.49 -11.40 -18.56
N PRO A 97 -3.36 -11.35 -19.59
CA PRO A 97 -3.26 -10.35 -20.65
C PRO A 97 -3.50 -8.92 -20.14
N THR A 98 -4.16 -8.77 -19.01
CA THR A 98 -4.41 -7.47 -18.34
C THR A 98 -4.18 -7.62 -16.85
N ASP A 99 -3.50 -6.64 -16.26
CA ASP A 99 -3.32 -6.50 -14.82
C ASP A 99 -3.82 -5.13 -14.40
N GLY A 100 -4.95 -5.11 -13.70
CA GLY A 100 -5.60 -3.90 -13.22
C GLY A 100 -4.78 -3.17 -12.17
N ARG A 101 -4.06 -3.90 -11.32
CA ARG A 101 -3.16 -3.33 -10.31
C ARG A 101 -1.95 -2.66 -10.94
N TYR A 102 -1.28 -3.34 -11.89
CA TYR A 102 -0.18 -2.75 -12.64
C TYR A 102 -0.61 -1.44 -13.31
N SER A 103 -1.72 -1.49 -14.05
CA SER A 103 -2.31 -0.33 -14.73
C SER A 103 -2.71 0.77 -13.73
N GLY A 104 -3.26 0.39 -12.59
CA GLY A 104 -3.65 1.29 -11.50
C GLY A 104 -2.45 2.04 -10.91
N ILE A 105 -1.38 1.31 -10.57
CA ILE A 105 -0.15 1.91 -10.04
C ILE A 105 0.42 2.95 -11.02
N TYR A 106 0.60 2.57 -12.29
CA TYR A 106 1.17 3.50 -13.29
C TYR A 106 0.22 4.65 -13.67
N LYS A 107 -1.10 4.46 -13.57
CA LYS A 107 -2.07 5.57 -13.66
C LYS A 107 -1.83 6.60 -12.56
N TRP A 108 -1.66 6.18 -11.32
CA TRP A 108 -1.42 7.08 -10.19
C TRP A 108 -0.03 7.73 -10.26
N ILE A 109 0.99 6.99 -10.72
CA ILE A 109 2.32 7.55 -11.01
C ILE A 109 2.20 8.66 -12.06
N ASN A 110 1.43 8.45 -13.13
CA ASN A 110 1.21 9.48 -14.14
C ASN A 110 0.52 10.72 -13.56
N TYR A 111 -0.43 10.57 -12.63
CA TYR A 111 -1.05 11.72 -11.96
C TYR A 111 -0.01 12.52 -11.16
N MET A 112 0.89 11.84 -10.45
CA MET A 112 1.99 12.51 -9.74
C MET A 112 2.92 13.26 -10.72
N ASN A 113 3.25 12.64 -11.84
CA ASN A 113 4.06 13.29 -12.88
C ASN A 113 3.36 14.50 -13.50
N VAL A 114 2.03 14.43 -13.73
CA VAL A 114 1.24 15.58 -14.22
C VAL A 114 1.28 16.72 -13.21
N ILE A 115 1.15 16.44 -11.91
CA ILE A 115 1.26 17.47 -10.87
C ILE A 115 2.64 18.13 -10.94
N LEU A 116 3.70 17.32 -10.95
CA LEU A 116 5.09 17.82 -10.96
C LEU A 116 5.43 18.62 -12.22
N ASP A 117 4.90 18.23 -13.39
CA ASP A 117 5.07 18.93 -14.67
C ASP A 117 4.37 20.31 -14.68
N LYS A 118 3.14 20.36 -14.14
CA LYS A 118 2.31 21.57 -14.18
C LYS A 118 2.58 22.57 -13.04
N LEU A 119 3.23 22.10 -11.97
CA LEU A 119 3.36 22.88 -10.73
C LEU A 119 4.12 24.19 -10.91
N GLY A 120 5.14 24.21 -11.80
CA GLY A 120 5.92 25.41 -12.10
C GLY A 120 5.05 26.57 -12.61
N ASP A 121 4.19 26.27 -13.55
CA ASP A 121 3.34 27.24 -14.26
C ASP A 121 2.00 27.51 -13.53
N ALA A 122 1.62 26.69 -12.55
CA ALA A 122 0.35 26.84 -11.84
C ALA A 122 0.28 28.16 -11.04
N GLU A 123 -0.85 28.84 -11.10
CA GLU A 123 -1.10 30.03 -10.28
C GLU A 123 -1.43 29.65 -8.83
N GLY A 124 -0.85 30.35 -7.84
CA GLY A 124 -1.17 30.17 -6.43
C GLY A 124 0.01 30.36 -5.49
N ASP A 125 -0.20 30.02 -4.22
CA ASP A 125 0.74 30.23 -3.14
C ASP A 125 2.00 29.36 -3.29
N ALA A 126 3.18 29.96 -3.13
CA ALA A 126 4.46 29.30 -3.30
C ALA A 126 4.71 28.22 -2.23
N GLY A 127 4.31 28.46 -0.98
CA GLY A 127 4.47 27.48 0.10
C GLY A 127 3.58 26.25 -0.13
N ARG A 128 2.36 26.44 -0.66
CA ARG A 128 1.52 25.30 -1.07
C ARG A 128 2.12 24.52 -2.23
N LYS A 129 2.78 25.19 -3.20
CA LYS A 129 3.49 24.49 -4.28
C LYS A 129 4.56 23.57 -3.73
N GLU A 130 5.35 24.03 -2.76
CA GLU A 130 6.41 23.21 -2.14
C GLU A 130 5.85 21.98 -1.43
N VAL A 131 4.72 22.12 -0.73
CA VAL A 131 4.03 20.99 -0.07
C VAL A 131 3.53 19.98 -1.10
N ILE A 132 2.85 20.45 -2.16
CA ILE A 132 2.29 19.59 -3.22
C ILE A 132 3.40 18.88 -3.98
N GLU A 133 4.51 19.56 -4.28
CA GLU A 133 5.68 18.94 -4.89
C GLU A 133 6.21 17.78 -4.05
N ALA A 134 6.44 18.05 -2.76
CA ALA A 134 6.96 17.05 -1.84
C ALA A 134 6.03 15.84 -1.70
N GLU A 135 4.74 16.08 -1.55
CA GLU A 135 3.74 15.03 -1.44
C GLU A 135 3.65 14.19 -2.73
N ALA A 136 3.64 14.83 -3.91
CA ALA A 136 3.60 14.13 -5.19
C ALA A 136 4.86 13.28 -5.42
N ARG A 137 6.06 13.78 -5.05
CA ARG A 137 7.30 13.00 -5.12
C ARG A 137 7.27 11.78 -4.21
N ILE A 138 6.90 11.94 -2.95
CA ILE A 138 6.86 10.84 -1.99
C ILE A 138 5.78 9.82 -2.39
N MET A 139 4.62 10.27 -2.91
CA MET A 139 3.60 9.35 -3.44
C MET A 139 4.12 8.58 -4.66
N ARG A 140 4.84 9.25 -5.57
CA ARG A 140 5.48 8.59 -6.72
C ARG A 140 6.51 7.56 -6.27
N ALA A 141 7.32 7.89 -5.28
CA ALA A 141 8.26 6.94 -4.65
C ALA A 141 7.53 5.72 -4.10
N TYR A 142 6.46 5.93 -3.34
CA TYR A 142 5.70 4.86 -2.72
C TYR A 142 5.03 3.93 -3.75
N LEU A 143 4.44 4.51 -4.80
CA LEU A 143 3.83 3.74 -5.89
C LEU A 143 4.87 2.91 -6.66
N HIS A 144 6.06 3.46 -6.93
CA HIS A 144 7.15 2.69 -7.54
C HIS A 144 7.70 1.62 -6.59
N TRP A 145 7.75 1.90 -5.28
CA TRP A 145 8.12 0.91 -4.28
C TRP A 145 7.13 -0.27 -4.26
N LEU A 146 5.83 -0.01 -4.32
CA LEU A 146 4.82 -1.07 -4.49
C LEU A 146 5.05 -1.85 -5.78
N ALA A 147 5.25 -1.14 -6.90
CA ALA A 147 5.45 -1.78 -8.19
C ALA A 147 6.70 -2.68 -8.23
N VAL A 148 7.84 -2.22 -7.71
CA VAL A 148 9.08 -3.02 -7.74
C VAL A 148 8.98 -4.25 -6.84
N ASN A 149 8.29 -4.14 -5.70
CA ASN A 149 8.11 -5.29 -4.80
C ASN A 149 7.10 -6.33 -5.31
N ILE A 150 6.15 -5.92 -6.17
CA ILE A 150 5.16 -6.84 -6.76
C ILE A 150 5.68 -7.48 -8.06
N TYR A 151 6.38 -6.70 -8.90
CA TYR A 151 6.68 -7.07 -10.29
C TYR A 151 8.16 -7.31 -10.59
N ALA A 152 9.05 -7.20 -9.60
CA ALA A 152 10.46 -7.52 -9.73
C ALA A 152 10.92 -8.49 -8.63
N ALA A 153 12.18 -8.93 -8.69
CA ALA A 153 12.77 -9.68 -7.60
C ALA A 153 12.91 -8.81 -6.35
N GLN A 154 12.95 -9.46 -5.18
CA GLN A 154 13.20 -8.76 -3.92
C GLN A 154 14.58 -8.09 -3.96
N TYR A 155 14.71 -6.92 -3.32
CA TYR A 155 15.99 -6.23 -3.20
C TYR A 155 17.02 -7.12 -2.48
N ASP A 156 18.16 -7.31 -3.14
CA ASP A 156 19.35 -7.94 -2.55
C ASP A 156 20.57 -7.11 -2.99
N GLU A 157 21.30 -6.57 -2.03
CA GLU A 157 22.44 -5.70 -2.27
C GLU A 157 23.51 -6.35 -3.17
N ALA A 158 23.66 -7.68 -3.08
CA ALA A 158 24.64 -8.41 -3.87
C ALA A 158 24.28 -8.52 -5.36
N THR A 159 23.01 -8.38 -5.73
CA THR A 159 22.52 -8.59 -7.10
C THR A 159 21.73 -7.42 -7.67
N ALA A 160 21.40 -6.41 -6.85
CA ALA A 160 20.49 -5.32 -7.25
C ALA A 160 20.97 -4.52 -8.47
N GLU A 161 22.27 -4.40 -8.69
CA GLU A 161 22.85 -3.68 -9.85
C GLU A 161 22.65 -4.44 -11.17
N ASP A 162 22.57 -5.76 -11.11
CA ASP A 162 22.40 -6.62 -12.29
C ASP A 162 20.97 -7.12 -12.48
N ALA A 163 20.17 -7.14 -11.40
CA ALA A 163 18.81 -7.64 -11.42
C ALA A 163 17.85 -6.63 -12.09
N GLY A 164 17.02 -7.13 -12.99
CA GLY A 164 16.01 -6.34 -13.66
C GLY A 164 14.90 -5.90 -12.71
N GLY A 165 14.66 -4.60 -12.62
CA GLY A 165 13.60 -3.97 -11.87
C GLY A 165 12.39 -3.63 -12.73
N ILE A 166 11.89 -2.42 -12.55
CA ILE A 166 10.74 -1.85 -13.27
C ILE A 166 11.17 -0.57 -14.00
N ALA A 167 10.26 0.01 -14.80
CA ALA A 167 10.46 1.37 -15.32
C ALA A 167 10.11 2.39 -14.22
N TYR A 168 11.08 3.20 -13.79
CA TYR A 168 10.81 4.37 -12.95
C TYR A 168 10.40 5.53 -13.85
N VAL A 169 9.13 5.94 -13.81
CA VAL A 169 8.56 6.88 -14.76
C VAL A 169 8.43 8.27 -14.13
N THR A 170 9.12 9.25 -14.74
CA THR A 170 9.15 10.65 -14.25
C THR A 170 8.57 11.66 -15.24
N ASP A 171 8.15 11.24 -16.43
CA ASP A 171 7.59 12.10 -17.46
C ASP A 171 6.12 11.74 -17.75
N ILE A 172 5.40 12.67 -18.39
CA ILE A 172 3.97 12.55 -18.72
C ILE A 172 3.71 11.99 -20.12
N ASP A 173 4.73 11.74 -20.91
CA ASP A 173 4.58 11.24 -22.28
C ASP A 173 4.28 9.73 -22.28
N VAL A 174 3.01 9.40 -22.37
CA VAL A 174 2.52 8.01 -22.41
C VAL A 174 2.85 7.29 -23.72
N SER A 175 3.25 8.02 -24.77
CA SER A 175 3.63 7.44 -26.07
C SER A 175 5.08 6.99 -26.11
N LYS A 176 5.91 7.54 -25.22
CA LYS A 176 7.33 7.22 -25.13
C LYS A 176 7.54 5.86 -24.49
N GLN A 177 8.30 4.99 -25.16
CA GLN A 177 8.69 3.71 -24.57
C GLN A 177 9.49 3.94 -23.28
N LYS A 178 9.10 3.24 -22.21
CA LYS A 178 9.81 3.22 -20.94
C LYS A 178 10.62 1.93 -20.83
N ASN A 179 11.89 2.08 -20.47
CA ASN A 179 12.78 0.94 -20.28
C ASN A 179 12.80 0.54 -18.80
N LYS A 180 12.91 -0.75 -18.55
CA LYS A 180 13.21 -1.25 -17.21
C LYS A 180 14.60 -0.79 -16.79
N GLN A 181 14.73 -0.42 -15.55
CA GLN A 181 15.98 -0.10 -14.86
C GLN A 181 16.38 -1.27 -13.97
N THR A 182 17.58 -1.26 -13.45
CA THR A 182 17.98 -2.24 -12.44
C THR A 182 17.24 -1.99 -11.12
N ILE A 183 17.21 -2.98 -10.25
CA ILE A 183 16.60 -2.81 -8.91
C ILE A 183 17.33 -1.71 -8.14
N ALA A 184 18.67 -1.64 -8.22
CA ALA A 184 19.46 -0.61 -7.56
C ALA A 184 19.07 0.80 -8.02
N GLU A 185 19.02 1.04 -9.35
CA GLU A 185 18.59 2.32 -9.92
C GLU A 185 17.18 2.74 -9.52
N VAL A 186 16.25 1.78 -9.45
CA VAL A 186 14.86 2.04 -9.00
C VAL A 186 14.85 2.47 -7.54
N TYR A 187 15.55 1.76 -6.65
CA TYR A 187 15.58 2.11 -5.23
C TYR A 187 16.31 3.42 -4.95
N GLU A 188 17.34 3.77 -5.73
CA GLU A 188 18.00 5.07 -5.65
C GLU A 188 17.01 6.21 -5.94
N GLN A 189 16.24 6.11 -7.03
CA GLN A 189 15.24 7.11 -7.38
C GLN A 189 14.08 7.17 -6.38
N ILE A 190 13.67 6.04 -5.82
CA ILE A 190 12.69 5.99 -4.72
C ILE A 190 13.21 6.78 -3.51
N LEU A 191 14.47 6.56 -3.10
CA LEU A 191 15.07 7.25 -1.95
C LEU A 191 15.28 8.75 -2.20
N GLU A 192 15.55 9.16 -3.45
CA GLU A 192 15.61 10.57 -3.84
C GLU A 192 14.25 11.25 -3.70
N ASP A 193 13.19 10.63 -4.22
CA ASP A 193 11.84 11.18 -4.17
C ASP A 193 11.27 11.20 -2.73
N CYS A 194 11.62 10.24 -1.86
CA CYS A 194 11.27 10.27 -0.44
C CYS A 194 12.42 10.80 0.46
N SER A 195 13.18 11.79 -0.02
CA SER A 195 14.29 12.40 0.72
C SER A 195 13.83 13.19 1.94
N ASP A 196 14.78 13.43 2.88
CA ASP A 196 14.53 14.24 4.07
C ASP A 196 14.04 15.64 3.73
N ALA A 197 14.54 16.23 2.63
CA ALA A 197 14.13 17.54 2.15
C ALA A 197 12.65 17.55 1.75
N ASN A 198 12.17 16.50 1.09
CA ASN A 198 10.76 16.36 0.72
C ASN A 198 9.89 16.07 1.95
N ILE A 199 10.33 15.18 2.85
CA ILE A 199 9.61 14.87 4.09
C ILE A 199 9.44 16.12 4.96
N ALA A 200 10.49 16.97 5.07
CA ALA A 200 10.45 18.18 5.87
C ALA A 200 9.39 19.21 5.40
N ARG A 201 9.07 19.23 4.09
CA ARG A 201 8.04 20.12 3.52
C ARG A 201 6.60 19.65 3.77
N LEU A 202 6.39 18.38 4.13
CA LEU A 202 5.04 17.88 4.43
C LEU A 202 4.47 18.54 5.69
N PRO A 203 3.14 18.66 5.81
CA PRO A 203 2.50 19.13 7.03
C PRO A 203 2.68 18.12 8.16
N ASP A 204 2.72 18.61 9.41
CA ASP A 204 2.82 17.75 10.60
C ASP A 204 1.61 16.81 10.70
N VAL A 205 0.41 17.31 10.35
CA VAL A 205 -0.83 16.55 10.29
C VAL A 205 -1.35 16.56 8.86
N ALA A 206 -1.64 15.39 8.31
CA ALA A 206 -2.22 15.26 6.98
C ALA A 206 -3.60 15.95 6.90
N PRO A 207 -3.95 16.64 5.79
CA PRO A 207 -5.25 17.27 5.63
C PRO A 207 -6.44 16.30 5.68
N ASN A 208 -6.24 15.06 5.23
CA ASN A 208 -7.19 13.96 5.29
C ASN A 208 -6.47 12.62 5.07
N VAL A 209 -7.18 11.51 5.14
CA VAL A 209 -6.62 10.15 5.04
C VAL A 209 -6.01 9.79 3.67
N SER A 210 -6.35 10.53 2.62
CA SER A 210 -5.79 10.34 1.27
C SER A 210 -4.63 11.29 0.96
N ARG A 211 -4.20 12.10 1.92
CA ARG A 211 -3.11 13.08 1.78
C ARG A 211 -1.95 12.74 2.70
N GLY A 212 -0.76 13.07 2.25
CA GLY A 212 0.47 12.81 2.98
C GLY A 212 0.80 13.86 4.05
N GLY A 213 1.14 13.42 5.25
CA GLY A 213 1.79 14.22 6.29
C GLY A 213 3.16 13.67 6.64
N LYS A 214 3.88 14.31 7.60
CA LYS A 214 5.23 13.88 8.01
C LYS A 214 5.25 12.45 8.57
N ALA A 215 4.18 12.02 9.23
CA ALA A 215 4.07 10.63 9.68
C ALA A 215 4.19 9.66 8.50
N TRP A 216 3.42 9.90 7.43
CA TRP A 216 3.47 9.07 6.23
C TRP A 216 4.80 9.16 5.46
N GLY A 217 5.34 10.38 5.27
CA GLY A 217 6.61 10.55 4.58
C GLY A 217 7.76 9.78 5.25
N ASN A 218 7.84 9.84 6.59
CA ASN A 218 8.80 9.05 7.36
C ASN A 218 8.52 7.54 7.26
N ALA A 219 7.24 7.13 7.29
CA ALA A 219 6.87 5.73 7.15
C ALA A 219 7.29 5.14 5.79
N VAL A 220 7.08 5.88 4.69
CA VAL A 220 7.53 5.46 3.35
C VAL A 220 9.02 5.21 3.34
N ARG A 221 9.82 6.19 3.81
CA ARG A 221 11.28 6.06 3.83
C ARG A 221 11.74 4.90 4.72
N ALA A 222 11.12 4.72 5.89
CA ALA A 222 11.40 3.59 6.78
C ALA A 222 11.15 2.25 6.09
N LYS A 223 10.01 2.08 5.41
CA LYS A 223 9.67 0.84 4.70
C LYS A 223 10.64 0.54 3.55
N VAL A 224 11.05 1.56 2.79
CA VAL A 224 12.03 1.43 1.71
C VAL A 224 13.37 0.93 2.27
N LEU A 225 13.89 1.59 3.30
CA LEU A 225 15.16 1.22 3.93
C LEU A 225 15.09 -0.17 4.59
N MET A 226 13.97 -0.51 5.22
CA MET A 226 13.73 -1.83 5.80
C MET A 226 13.74 -2.92 4.73
N GLN A 227 13.11 -2.70 3.57
CA GLN A 227 13.14 -3.62 2.44
C GLN A 227 14.56 -3.85 1.90
N MET A 228 15.40 -2.82 1.98
CA MET A 228 16.83 -2.91 1.67
C MET A 228 17.66 -3.56 2.79
N LYS A 229 17.03 -4.03 3.87
CA LYS A 229 17.68 -4.57 5.08
C LYS A 229 18.57 -3.57 5.82
N LYS A 230 18.40 -2.27 5.59
CA LYS A 230 19.12 -1.18 6.25
C LYS A 230 18.44 -0.78 7.56
N TYR A 231 18.33 -1.75 8.49
CA TYR A 231 17.52 -1.61 9.72
C TYR A 231 17.97 -0.46 10.61
N THR A 232 19.29 -0.23 10.73
CA THR A 232 19.86 0.87 11.53
C THR A 232 19.45 2.24 10.96
N GLU A 233 19.39 2.37 9.61
CA GLU A 233 18.98 3.58 8.94
C GLU A 233 17.45 3.75 8.94
N ALA A 234 16.68 2.65 8.88
CA ALA A 234 15.23 2.64 8.87
C ALA A 234 14.61 3.05 10.21
N LEU A 235 15.22 2.60 11.32
CA LEU A 235 14.68 2.79 12.68
C LEU A 235 14.35 4.24 13.03
N PRO A 236 15.23 5.24 12.84
CA PRO A 236 14.91 6.63 13.17
C PRO A 236 13.70 7.16 12.39
N TYR A 237 13.50 6.76 11.14
CA TYR A 237 12.33 7.15 10.36
C TYR A 237 11.04 6.47 10.85
N ALA A 238 11.12 5.18 11.21
CA ALA A 238 9.98 4.48 11.79
C ALA A 238 9.53 5.14 13.10
N LEU A 239 10.48 5.44 14.00
CA LEU A 239 10.19 6.13 15.26
C LEU A 239 9.66 7.55 15.02
N LYS A 240 10.22 8.28 14.05
CA LYS A 240 9.76 9.62 13.70
C LYS A 240 8.35 9.63 13.12
N SER A 241 8.00 8.61 12.35
CA SER A 241 6.63 8.40 11.88
C SER A 241 5.66 8.27 13.05
N LEU A 242 5.99 7.44 14.05
CA LEU A 242 5.18 7.21 15.25
C LEU A 242 5.13 8.45 16.17
N GLU A 243 6.16 9.31 16.17
CA GLU A 243 6.16 10.59 16.88
C GLU A 243 5.09 11.55 16.31
N TYR A 244 4.90 11.59 14.98
CA TYR A 244 3.88 12.42 14.34
C TYR A 244 2.47 11.80 14.41
N ASN A 245 2.35 10.49 14.29
CA ASN A 245 1.10 9.75 14.50
C ASN A 245 1.40 8.33 15.00
N GLY A 246 1.31 8.14 16.31
CA GLY A 246 1.48 6.84 16.99
C GLY A 246 0.15 6.28 17.54
N ILE A 247 -0.99 6.70 17.00
CA ILE A 247 -2.30 6.20 17.42
C ILE A 247 -2.41 4.73 17.05
N ILE A 248 -2.78 3.89 18.00
CA ILE A 248 -3.13 2.48 17.80
C ILE A 248 -4.64 2.37 17.89
N GLU A 249 -5.27 1.75 16.89
CA GLU A 249 -6.68 1.45 16.94
C GLU A 249 -7.00 0.58 18.15
N ASP A 250 -8.01 0.97 18.95
CA ASP A 250 -8.43 0.22 20.12
C ASP A 250 -9.62 -0.68 19.79
N ARG A 251 -9.35 -1.95 19.53
CA ARG A 251 -10.38 -2.93 19.14
C ARG A 251 -11.30 -3.33 20.31
N SER A 252 -10.95 -3.00 21.56
CA SER A 252 -11.84 -3.22 22.71
C SER A 252 -13.11 -2.37 22.65
N THR A 253 -13.07 -1.26 21.94
CA THR A 253 -14.21 -0.32 21.80
C THR A 253 -15.02 -0.54 20.52
N GLY A 254 -14.69 -1.55 19.73
CA GLY A 254 -15.30 -1.86 18.44
C GLY A 254 -14.44 -1.39 17.26
N TRP A 255 -15.01 -1.43 16.06
CA TRP A 255 -14.32 -1.13 14.81
C TRP A 255 -14.81 0.15 14.18
N SER A 256 -13.86 0.89 13.61
CA SER A 256 -14.14 2.01 12.71
C SER A 256 -14.11 1.52 11.26
N LEU A 257 -14.88 2.19 10.38
CA LEU A 257 -14.70 1.96 8.94
C LEU A 257 -13.25 2.30 8.54
N PRO A 258 -12.63 1.54 7.63
CA PRO A 258 -11.19 1.64 7.34
C PRO A 258 -10.71 3.04 6.99
N GLN A 259 -11.53 3.82 6.26
CA GLN A 259 -11.23 5.21 5.92
C GLN A 259 -11.34 6.18 7.10
N HIS A 260 -11.93 5.76 8.22
CA HIS A 260 -12.11 6.59 9.42
C HIS A 260 -11.15 6.21 10.56
N VAL A 261 -10.37 5.17 10.39
CA VAL A 261 -9.40 4.71 11.39
C VAL A 261 -8.32 5.78 11.57
N GLN A 262 -8.14 6.23 12.80
CA GLN A 262 -7.20 7.31 13.14
C GLN A 262 -5.72 6.89 13.04
N SER A 263 -5.45 5.59 13.03
CA SER A 263 -4.11 5.05 12.79
C SER A 263 -3.68 5.11 11.32
N ASN A 264 -4.57 5.49 10.38
CA ASN A 264 -4.18 5.67 8.99
C ASN A 264 -3.18 6.82 8.83
N LEU A 265 -2.00 6.51 8.31
CA LEU A 265 -1.02 7.50 7.84
C LEU A 265 -1.26 7.85 6.38
N MET A 266 -1.78 6.89 5.62
CA MET A 266 -2.27 7.02 4.25
C MET A 266 -3.26 5.89 3.99
N TYR A 267 -4.42 6.22 3.44
CA TYR A 267 -5.43 5.25 3.06
C TYR A 267 -5.36 4.96 1.55
N ILE A 268 -5.03 3.73 1.22
CA ILE A 268 -5.03 3.23 -0.16
C ILE A 268 -5.83 1.93 -0.19
N VAL A 269 -6.92 1.97 -0.95
CA VAL A 269 -7.92 0.91 -0.98
C VAL A 269 -7.37 -0.38 -1.55
N GLY A 270 -7.64 -1.47 -0.86
CA GLY A 270 -7.60 -2.84 -1.36
C GLY A 270 -8.92 -3.55 -1.09
N ILE A 271 -9.08 -4.75 -1.64
CA ILE A 271 -10.22 -5.62 -1.36
C ILE A 271 -9.80 -6.63 -0.29
N VAL A 272 -10.68 -6.91 0.67
CA VAL A 272 -10.46 -7.99 1.65
C VAL A 272 -10.54 -9.33 0.92
N PRO A 273 -9.49 -10.14 0.95
CA PRO A 273 -9.62 -11.54 0.54
C PRO A 273 -10.52 -12.27 1.56
N GLY A 274 -11.32 -13.19 1.09
CA GLY A 274 -11.97 -14.17 1.97
C GLY A 274 -13.49 -14.07 2.16
N LEU A 275 -14.09 -12.92 2.00
CA LEU A 275 -15.56 -12.79 2.01
C LEU A 275 -16.02 -12.05 0.76
N PRO A 276 -16.53 -12.61 -0.23
CA PRO A 276 -17.36 -13.77 -0.54
C PRO A 276 -16.68 -14.84 -1.41
N VAL A 277 -15.37 -14.92 -1.44
CA VAL A 277 -14.62 -15.74 -2.41
C VAL A 277 -14.34 -17.17 -1.97
N GLY A 278 -14.80 -17.57 -0.80
CA GLY A 278 -14.77 -18.98 -0.42
C GLY A 278 -13.48 -19.43 0.24
N GLU A 279 -12.76 -18.55 0.93
CA GLU A 279 -11.62 -18.89 1.77
C GLU A 279 -12.00 -18.81 3.25
N VAL A 280 -11.30 -19.63 4.03
CA VAL A 280 -11.36 -19.64 5.49
C VAL A 280 -9.93 -19.57 6.04
N LEU A 281 -9.76 -19.09 7.26
CA LEU A 281 -8.46 -19.15 7.91
C LEU A 281 -8.00 -20.59 8.03
N SER A 282 -6.72 -20.83 7.73
CA SER A 282 -6.10 -22.15 7.92
C SER A 282 -6.04 -22.55 9.38
N VAL A 283 -5.89 -23.84 9.65
CA VAL A 283 -5.76 -24.37 11.02
C VAL A 283 -4.55 -23.72 11.73
N GLU A 284 -3.48 -23.53 11.00
CA GLU A 284 -2.25 -22.89 11.48
C GLU A 284 -2.51 -21.44 11.91
N THR A 285 -3.19 -20.68 11.07
CA THR A 285 -3.53 -19.27 11.37
C THR A 285 -4.50 -19.16 12.54
N VAL A 286 -5.51 -20.03 12.60
CA VAL A 286 -6.44 -20.08 13.75
C VAL A 286 -5.68 -20.35 15.06
N GLY A 287 -4.67 -21.19 15.02
CA GLY A 287 -3.81 -21.50 16.17
C GLY A 287 -2.92 -20.35 16.65
N LEU A 288 -2.77 -19.28 15.84
CA LEU A 288 -1.99 -18.10 16.23
C LEU A 288 -2.78 -17.13 17.12
N PHE A 289 -4.11 -17.13 17.04
CA PHE A 289 -4.95 -16.25 17.84
C PHE A 289 -4.90 -16.62 19.32
N GLU A 290 -4.71 -15.64 20.16
CA GLU A 290 -4.64 -15.81 21.60
C GLU A 290 -6.04 -15.76 22.24
N PRO A 291 -6.22 -16.35 23.43
CA PRO A 291 -7.45 -16.12 24.20
C PRO A 291 -7.59 -14.63 24.52
N GLY A 292 -8.83 -14.11 24.42
CA GLY A 292 -9.10 -12.68 24.63
C GLY A 292 -8.83 -11.80 23.42
N ASP A 293 -8.49 -12.36 22.25
CA ASP A 293 -8.39 -11.59 21.01
C ASP A 293 -9.77 -11.09 20.59
N TYR A 294 -9.93 -9.77 20.47
CA TYR A 294 -11.22 -9.13 20.22
C TYR A 294 -11.85 -9.56 18.88
N VAL A 295 -11.06 -9.82 17.84
CA VAL A 295 -11.57 -10.31 16.54
C VAL A 295 -12.09 -11.73 16.68
N LYS A 296 -11.35 -12.59 17.37
CA LYS A 296 -11.74 -13.97 17.65
C LYS A 296 -13.02 -14.02 18.47
N ASP A 297 -13.05 -13.33 19.60
CA ASP A 297 -14.20 -13.34 20.52
C ASP A 297 -15.45 -12.77 19.87
N TYR A 298 -15.30 -11.74 19.05
CA TYR A 298 -16.43 -11.19 18.29
C TYR A 298 -16.97 -12.21 17.26
N THR A 299 -16.08 -12.86 16.52
CA THR A 299 -16.48 -13.86 15.52
C THR A 299 -17.17 -15.05 16.16
N GLU A 300 -16.67 -15.53 17.30
CA GLU A 300 -17.32 -16.58 18.10
C GLU A 300 -18.73 -16.13 18.57
N GLY A 301 -18.84 -14.90 19.04
CA GLY A 301 -20.12 -14.33 19.47
C GLY A 301 -21.14 -14.22 18.32
N MET A 302 -20.70 -13.86 17.11
CA MET A 302 -21.56 -13.82 15.94
C MET A 302 -22.06 -15.18 15.50
N MET A 303 -21.25 -16.23 15.63
CA MET A 303 -21.65 -17.60 15.27
C MET A 303 -22.67 -18.19 16.24
N GLY A 304 -22.84 -17.61 17.44
CA GLY A 304 -23.86 -17.99 18.41
C GLY A 304 -23.62 -19.31 19.12
N ASP A 305 -22.55 -20.02 18.84
CA ASP A 305 -22.20 -21.32 19.42
C ASP A 305 -20.85 -21.33 20.17
N GLY A 306 -20.18 -20.18 20.22
CA GLY A 306 -18.87 -20.05 20.86
C GLY A 306 -17.76 -20.77 20.10
N SER A 307 -17.95 -21.13 18.84
CA SER A 307 -16.95 -21.89 18.10
C SER A 307 -16.34 -21.09 16.96
N TRP A 308 -15.15 -20.59 17.23
CA TRP A 308 -14.29 -19.92 16.25
C TRP A 308 -13.84 -20.86 15.12
N SER A 309 -13.43 -22.07 15.48
CA SER A 309 -12.71 -22.98 14.59
C SER A 309 -13.48 -24.26 14.23
N SER A 310 -14.78 -24.24 14.32
CA SER A 310 -15.52 -25.49 14.35
C SER A 310 -16.19 -25.89 13.06
N MET A 311 -17.26 -26.66 13.22
CA MET A 311 -18.08 -27.21 12.17
C MET A 311 -18.50 -26.21 11.10
N PHE A 312 -18.56 -24.90 11.40
CA PHE A 312 -18.95 -23.91 10.39
C PHE A 312 -17.92 -23.82 9.26
N GLY A 313 -16.64 -23.72 9.59
CA GLY A 313 -15.58 -23.75 8.57
C GLY A 313 -15.62 -25.07 7.76
N MET A 314 -15.89 -26.19 8.42
CA MET A 314 -16.05 -27.49 7.78
C MET A 314 -17.32 -27.58 6.94
N MET A 315 -18.43 -27.03 7.40
CA MET A 315 -19.69 -26.96 6.62
C MET A 315 -19.56 -26.10 5.35
N MET A 316 -18.71 -25.11 5.39
CA MET A 316 -18.39 -24.24 4.24
C MET A 316 -17.32 -24.84 3.31
N GLY A 317 -16.88 -26.06 3.55
CA GLY A 317 -15.94 -26.79 2.68
C GLY A 317 -14.49 -26.78 3.14
N GLY A 318 -14.18 -26.15 4.27
CA GLY A 318 -12.86 -26.17 4.90
C GLY A 318 -12.58 -27.50 5.62
N VAL A 319 -11.39 -27.63 6.20
CA VAL A 319 -11.04 -28.75 7.08
C VAL A 319 -11.38 -28.43 8.53
N MET A 320 -11.47 -29.47 9.38
CA MET A 320 -11.73 -29.27 10.80
C MET A 320 -10.62 -28.42 11.43
N GLY A 321 -11.01 -27.38 12.19
CA GLY A 321 -10.08 -26.43 12.80
C GLY A 321 -9.90 -25.12 12.00
N CYS A 322 -10.38 -25.05 10.76
CA CYS A 322 -10.49 -23.80 10.01
C CYS A 322 -11.55 -22.90 10.65
N ALA A 323 -11.41 -21.57 10.46
CA ALA A 323 -12.39 -20.61 10.92
C ALA A 323 -12.75 -19.59 9.81
N MET A 324 -13.98 -19.08 9.86
CA MET A 324 -14.29 -17.87 9.11
C MET A 324 -13.63 -16.68 9.80
N TYR A 325 -13.09 -15.80 8.99
CA TYR A 325 -12.52 -14.54 9.47
C TYR A 325 -13.49 -13.40 9.17
N PHE A 326 -13.99 -12.80 10.23
CA PHE A 326 -14.79 -11.60 10.14
C PHE A 326 -13.95 -10.43 10.67
N ASP A 327 -13.25 -9.78 9.78
CA ASP A 327 -12.77 -8.44 10.03
C ASP A 327 -13.90 -7.47 9.62
N PHE A 328 -14.33 -6.65 10.55
CA PHE A 328 -15.47 -5.72 10.40
C PHE A 328 -15.16 -4.52 9.54
N SER A 329 -14.00 -4.49 8.95
CA SER A 329 -13.76 -3.59 7.84
C SER A 329 -14.80 -3.93 6.76
N ASP A 330 -15.34 -2.92 6.13
CA ASP A 330 -16.07 -3.04 4.88
C ASP A 330 -15.30 -3.94 3.88
N VAL A 331 -15.91 -4.32 2.78
CA VAL A 331 -15.24 -5.03 1.66
C VAL A 331 -13.94 -4.34 1.23
N PHE A 332 -13.77 -3.07 1.56
CA PHE A 332 -12.59 -2.27 1.26
C PHE A 332 -11.78 -2.00 2.52
N VAL A 333 -10.52 -2.37 2.50
CA VAL A 333 -9.54 -2.15 3.58
C VAL A 333 -8.40 -1.23 3.16
N ASN A 334 -7.62 -0.78 4.13
CA ASN A 334 -6.36 -0.07 3.86
C ASN A 334 -5.23 -1.08 3.56
N ALA A 335 -5.39 -1.85 2.46
CA ALA A 335 -4.44 -2.92 2.14
C ALA A 335 -3.08 -2.39 1.65
N TYR A 336 -3.10 -1.35 0.84
CA TYR A 336 -1.88 -0.81 0.22
C TYR A 336 -1.39 0.49 0.86
N GLY A 337 -2.13 1.05 1.80
CA GLY A 337 -1.68 2.20 2.57
C GLY A 337 -0.85 1.81 3.79
N ILE A 338 -0.56 2.79 4.62
CA ILE A 338 0.24 2.59 5.83
C ILE A 338 -0.57 3.02 7.04
N THR A 339 -0.53 2.21 8.11
CA THR A 339 -1.08 2.55 9.43
C THR A 339 0.04 2.66 10.45
N SER A 340 -0.18 3.43 11.51
CA SER A 340 0.74 3.48 12.65
C SER A 340 0.84 2.13 13.36
N ASP A 341 -0.25 1.36 13.45
CA ASP A 341 -0.23 0.00 14.00
C ASP A 341 0.86 -0.85 13.33
N ARG A 342 0.88 -0.86 11.98
CA ARG A 342 1.92 -1.58 11.21
C ARG A 342 3.30 -0.94 11.31
N MET A 343 3.39 0.37 11.58
CA MET A 343 4.67 1.02 11.81
C MET A 343 5.29 0.65 13.17
N TYR A 344 4.49 0.34 14.19
CA TYR A 344 5.02 -0.24 15.43
C TYR A 344 5.77 -1.54 15.15
N TYR A 345 5.22 -2.44 14.33
CA TYR A 345 5.91 -3.68 13.94
C TYR A 345 7.15 -3.42 13.07
N THR A 346 7.12 -2.40 12.21
CA THR A 346 8.30 -1.99 11.42
C THR A 346 9.43 -1.51 12.33
N ALA A 347 9.13 -0.66 13.29
CA ALA A 347 10.11 -0.19 14.28
C ALA A 347 10.61 -1.31 15.18
N ALA A 348 9.72 -2.20 15.62
CA ALA A 348 10.05 -3.37 16.43
C ALA A 348 11.04 -4.28 15.73
N GLU A 349 10.81 -4.60 14.45
CA GLU A 349 11.73 -5.40 13.65
C GLU A 349 13.10 -4.73 13.52
N CYS A 350 13.14 -3.42 13.27
CA CYS A 350 14.39 -2.68 13.21
C CYS A 350 15.15 -2.72 14.56
N TYR A 351 14.46 -2.61 15.69
CA TYR A 351 15.07 -2.75 17.02
C TYR A 351 15.65 -4.15 17.22
N ILE A 352 14.86 -5.20 16.99
CA ILE A 352 15.29 -6.59 17.18
C ILE A 352 16.51 -6.91 16.30
N ARG A 353 16.47 -6.54 15.01
CA ARG A 353 17.57 -6.75 14.06
C ARG A 353 18.83 -5.96 14.37
N THR A 354 18.73 -4.92 15.21
CA THR A 354 19.89 -4.14 15.68
C THR A 354 20.32 -4.50 17.12
N GLY A 355 19.82 -5.62 17.66
CA GLY A 355 20.21 -6.16 18.95
C GLY A 355 19.49 -5.55 20.15
N LYS A 356 18.45 -4.77 19.93
CA LYS A 356 17.60 -4.16 20.97
C LYS A 356 16.29 -4.92 21.08
N ILE A 357 16.39 -6.15 21.63
CA ILE A 357 15.30 -7.13 21.61
C ILE A 357 14.12 -6.65 22.45
N ASP A 358 14.35 -6.23 23.68
CA ASP A 358 13.28 -5.86 24.60
C ASP A 358 12.56 -4.58 24.14
N GLU A 359 13.31 -3.56 23.65
CA GLU A 359 12.70 -2.37 23.07
C GLU A 359 11.83 -2.69 21.85
N GLY A 360 12.23 -3.70 21.06
CA GLY A 360 11.42 -4.17 19.93
C GLY A 360 10.13 -4.86 20.40
N LEU A 361 10.24 -5.79 21.37
CA LEU A 361 9.08 -6.52 21.89
C LEU A 361 8.11 -5.61 22.67
N GLU A 362 8.60 -4.57 23.37
CA GLU A 362 7.75 -3.54 23.97
C GLU A 362 6.84 -2.88 22.92
N LEU A 363 7.38 -2.55 21.73
CA LEU A 363 6.56 -1.98 20.65
C LEU A 363 5.50 -2.95 20.13
N VAL A 364 5.82 -4.24 20.04
CA VAL A 364 4.84 -5.30 19.71
C VAL A 364 3.73 -5.34 20.75
N ASP A 365 4.09 -5.32 22.02
CA ASP A 365 3.16 -5.39 23.14
C ASP A 365 2.22 -4.18 23.22
N ARG A 366 2.68 -3.00 22.82
CA ARG A 366 1.81 -1.81 22.71
C ARG A 366 0.64 -2.04 21.77
N VAL A 367 0.85 -2.71 20.63
CA VAL A 367 -0.23 -3.06 19.72
C VAL A 367 -1.09 -4.18 20.29
N ARG A 368 -0.47 -5.25 20.83
CA ARG A 368 -1.18 -6.40 21.42
C ARG A 368 -2.10 -5.99 22.56
N ALA A 369 -1.69 -5.01 23.37
CA ALA A 369 -2.56 -4.44 24.43
C ALA A 369 -3.87 -3.81 23.94
N ARG A 370 -3.98 -3.50 22.65
CA ARG A 370 -5.19 -2.97 22.01
C ARG A 370 -5.92 -4.02 21.15
N ARG A 371 -5.40 -5.25 21.14
CA ARG A 371 -5.93 -6.38 20.36
C ARG A 371 -6.46 -7.51 21.24
N ILE A 372 -5.89 -7.68 22.44
CA ILE A 372 -6.07 -8.86 23.28
C ILE A 372 -6.38 -8.44 24.71
N GLU A 373 -7.53 -8.85 25.24
CA GLU A 373 -7.87 -8.69 26.65
C GLU A 373 -6.98 -9.62 27.51
N GLY A 374 -6.30 -9.04 28.51
CA GLY A 374 -5.48 -9.82 29.42
C GLY A 374 -4.23 -10.44 28.75
N TYR A 375 -3.69 -9.80 27.70
CA TYR A 375 -2.48 -10.30 27.02
C TYR A 375 -1.29 -10.45 27.99
N GLU A 376 -0.45 -11.46 27.73
CA GLU A 376 0.83 -11.62 28.42
C GLU A 376 1.94 -10.93 27.61
N PRO A 377 2.78 -10.06 28.22
CA PRO A 377 3.84 -9.37 27.51
C PRO A 377 4.86 -10.30 26.87
N PHE A 378 5.34 -9.93 25.70
CA PHE A 378 6.48 -10.58 25.05
C PHE A 378 7.83 -9.99 25.50
N GLU A 379 7.83 -8.74 25.99
CA GLU A 379 9.00 -8.08 26.53
C GLU A 379 9.66 -8.97 27.61
N GLY A 380 10.98 -9.12 27.54
CA GLY A 380 11.75 -9.92 28.51
C GLY A 380 11.61 -11.43 28.37
N THR A 381 10.87 -11.96 27.37
CA THR A 381 10.66 -13.41 27.22
C THR A 381 11.57 -14.07 26.16
N ALA A 382 12.10 -13.29 25.21
CA ALA A 382 12.95 -13.82 24.16
C ALA A 382 14.41 -13.95 24.60
N ALA A 383 15.00 -15.10 24.36
CA ALA A 383 16.40 -15.36 24.72
C ALA A 383 17.41 -14.80 23.70
N ASP A 384 16.98 -14.59 22.45
CA ASP A 384 17.81 -14.13 21.34
C ASP A 384 16.97 -13.50 20.23
N GLU A 385 17.65 -12.98 19.18
CA GLU A 385 17.02 -12.36 18.02
C GLU A 385 16.01 -13.30 17.34
N LYS A 386 16.35 -14.59 17.20
CA LYS A 386 15.49 -15.54 16.53
C LYS A 386 14.17 -15.72 17.26
N ALA A 387 14.23 -15.92 18.57
CA ALA A 387 13.05 -16.05 19.42
C ALA A 387 12.19 -14.78 19.39
N ALA A 388 12.81 -13.60 19.44
CA ALA A 388 12.11 -12.32 19.33
C ALA A 388 11.42 -12.15 17.96
N MET A 389 12.08 -12.54 16.89
CA MET A 389 11.50 -12.48 15.54
C MET A 389 10.33 -13.45 15.37
N GLU A 390 10.34 -14.61 16.00
CA GLU A 390 9.22 -15.56 15.99
C GLU A 390 7.98 -14.94 16.68
N LEU A 391 8.17 -14.27 17.81
CA LEU A 391 7.10 -13.55 18.51
C LEU A 391 6.54 -12.39 17.69
N LEU A 392 7.43 -11.57 17.13
CA LEU A 392 7.03 -10.46 16.25
C LEU A 392 6.28 -10.97 15.01
N GLN A 393 6.77 -12.03 14.36
CA GLN A 393 6.12 -12.61 13.18
C GLN A 393 4.72 -13.13 13.52
N LYS A 394 4.55 -13.80 14.66
CA LYS A 394 3.23 -14.26 15.12
C LYS A 394 2.25 -13.11 15.24
N ALA A 395 2.62 -12.03 15.92
CA ALA A 395 1.74 -10.88 16.13
C ALA A 395 1.46 -10.13 14.81
N LYS A 396 2.50 -9.92 13.99
CA LYS A 396 2.39 -9.24 12.68
C LYS A 396 1.56 -10.04 11.69
N TRP A 397 1.61 -11.37 11.72
CA TRP A 397 0.81 -12.23 10.86
C TRP A 397 -0.68 -11.96 11.04
N ILE A 398 -1.15 -11.97 12.28
CA ILE A 398 -2.56 -11.71 12.60
C ILE A 398 -2.95 -10.27 12.22
N GLU A 399 -2.12 -9.28 12.53
CA GLU A 399 -2.39 -7.87 12.22
C GLU A 399 -2.47 -7.59 10.70
N CYS A 400 -1.81 -8.42 9.89
CA CYS A 400 -1.72 -8.23 8.45
C CYS A 400 -2.61 -9.19 7.64
N LEU A 401 -3.55 -9.90 8.25
CA LEU A 401 -4.40 -10.86 7.54
C LEU A 401 -5.23 -10.23 6.41
N SER A 402 -5.67 -9.00 6.59
CA SER A 402 -6.51 -8.28 5.62
C SER A 402 -5.72 -7.27 4.76
N THR A 403 -4.38 -7.34 4.74
CA THR A 403 -3.58 -6.26 4.12
C THR A 403 -2.38 -6.75 3.31
#